data_1651f4004e499777ae9ff4eae4e39df6
#
_entry.id   1651f4004e499777ae9ff4eae4e39df6
#
_cell.length_a   1.000
_cell.length_b   1.000
_cell.length_c   1.000
_cell.angle_alpha   90.00
_cell.angle_beta   90.00
_cell.angle_gamma   90.00
#
_symmetry.space_group_name_H-M   'P 1'
#
loop_
_entity.id
_entity.type
_entity.pdbx_description
1 polymer ?
#
loop_
_entity_poly.entity_id
_entity_poly.type
_entity_poly.pdbx_seq_one_letter_code
_entity_poly.pdbx_strand_id
1 'polypeptide(L)'
;MRNTFLNLVQKQLNNCFIHSNISTTMQKILLQPTNEVIFNFPVKLKNGTIEMFKGYRIQHNNILGPYKGGIRFHQDVHLDEVKALASLMSIKCALQDIPFGGAKGGIEFNPRNYSLVDLEKITRGYTKAINNHIGPDYDIPAPDVGTDSQIMDWIMDEYNIINNNTHIKHIVTGKSPHCGGSLGRTEATGRGLGVLIHYMIQENYPFNLIGSDDQCILKLEGLGNVGYHLSEYLNQYNQIGNTYLIKYINDHTGYYKINYNQFNTIDSLNEVLNFQNKYRSLQNIENETLQSSVQKITKKEFLQAPCNIFVPAALELTIQEEEAQLLNCDLIVEGSNGPISDDAEKILKDRKIPIIPDILCNSGGVVVSYYEWIQNISNESWTKEKVFDKLDHRMIDCFTKIKDLDTHDPYNWRNQCYQYSIQNIYNVYSSRKSYLFS
;
A
#
# COMPACT_ATOMS: atom_id res chain seq x y z
N MET A 1 -19.78 7.35 -18.13
CA MET A 1 -19.68 7.27 -16.64
C MET A 1 -18.28 7.73 -16.28
N ARG A 2 -18.11 8.59 -15.29
CA ARG A 2 -16.74 8.98 -14.85
C ARG A 2 -16.05 7.71 -14.37
N ASN A 3 -14.82 7.44 -14.84
CA ASN A 3 -13.97 6.36 -14.33
C ASN A 3 -13.56 6.70 -12.90
N THR A 4 -14.35 6.28 -11.91
CA THR A 4 -14.00 6.42 -10.51
C THR A 4 -13.17 5.21 -10.07
N PHE A 5 -12.33 5.39 -9.03
CA PHE A 5 -11.53 4.31 -8.48
C PHE A 5 -12.42 3.13 -7.97
N LEU A 6 -13.61 3.42 -7.45
CA LEU A 6 -14.58 2.37 -7.07
C LEU A 6 -15.03 1.55 -8.28
N ASN A 7 -15.34 2.21 -9.42
CA ASN A 7 -15.73 1.51 -10.65
C ASN A 7 -14.60 0.60 -11.16
N LEU A 8 -13.34 1.03 -11.06
CA LEU A 8 -12.18 0.22 -11.42
C LEU A 8 -12.14 -1.06 -10.58
N VAL A 9 -12.19 -0.94 -9.24
CA VAL A 9 -12.15 -2.10 -8.32
C VAL A 9 -13.34 -3.03 -8.56
N GLN A 10 -14.55 -2.50 -8.69
CA GLN A 10 -15.74 -3.31 -8.98
C GLN A 10 -15.65 -4.04 -10.32
N LYS A 11 -15.07 -3.42 -11.34
CA LYS A 11 -14.85 -4.04 -12.65
C LYS A 11 -13.82 -5.16 -12.56
N GLN A 12 -12.73 -4.97 -11.84
CA GLN A 12 -11.72 -6.01 -11.58
C GLN A 12 -12.35 -7.23 -10.89
N LEU A 13 -13.18 -7.01 -9.86
CA LEU A 13 -13.94 -8.08 -9.20
C LEU A 13 -14.88 -8.80 -10.17
N ASN A 14 -15.68 -8.06 -10.92
CA ASN A 14 -16.61 -8.65 -11.89
C ASN A 14 -15.91 -9.48 -12.97
N ASN A 15 -14.76 -9.02 -13.47
CA ASN A 15 -13.97 -9.78 -14.45
C ASN A 15 -13.50 -11.13 -13.85
N CYS A 16 -13.12 -11.14 -12.58
CA CYS A 16 -12.71 -12.38 -11.90
C CYS A 16 -13.88 -13.33 -11.66
N PHE A 17 -15.11 -12.83 -11.46
CA PHE A 17 -16.29 -13.67 -11.27
C PHE A 17 -16.64 -14.47 -12.52
N ILE A 18 -16.37 -13.95 -13.71
CA ILE A 18 -16.64 -14.65 -14.98
C ILE A 18 -15.95 -16.02 -15.06
N HIS A 19 -14.76 -16.11 -14.48
CA HIS A 19 -13.93 -17.32 -14.50
C HIS A 19 -13.88 -18.05 -13.15
N SER A 20 -14.77 -17.70 -12.21
CA SER A 20 -14.82 -18.30 -10.89
C SER A 20 -16.05 -19.21 -10.71
N ASN A 21 -15.93 -20.23 -9.86
CA ASN A 21 -17.03 -21.12 -9.50
C ASN A 21 -17.79 -20.65 -8.25
N ILE A 22 -17.73 -19.36 -7.91
CA ILE A 22 -18.41 -18.83 -6.74
C ILE A 22 -19.88 -18.53 -7.03
N SER A 23 -20.74 -18.72 -6.02
CA SER A 23 -22.18 -18.48 -6.17
C SER A 23 -22.49 -17.00 -6.46
N THR A 24 -23.61 -16.75 -7.17
CA THR A 24 -24.10 -15.38 -7.43
C THR A 24 -24.36 -14.59 -6.14
N THR A 25 -24.74 -15.26 -5.06
CA THR A 25 -24.89 -14.65 -3.74
C THR A 25 -23.54 -14.14 -3.22
N MET A 26 -22.48 -14.94 -3.33
CA MET A 26 -21.16 -14.53 -2.92
C MET A 26 -20.60 -13.38 -3.76
N GLN A 27 -20.86 -13.37 -5.06
CA GLN A 27 -20.51 -12.24 -5.92
C GLN A 27 -21.16 -10.92 -5.42
N LYS A 28 -22.45 -10.96 -5.06
CA LYS A 28 -23.15 -9.80 -4.49
C LYS A 28 -22.55 -9.34 -3.16
N ILE A 29 -22.18 -10.29 -2.29
CA ILE A 29 -21.52 -9.98 -1.00
C ILE A 29 -20.18 -9.28 -1.22
N LEU A 30 -19.37 -9.74 -2.18
CA LEU A 30 -18.06 -9.16 -2.46
C LEU A 30 -18.10 -7.81 -3.18
N LEU A 31 -19.22 -7.46 -3.79
CA LEU A 31 -19.40 -6.16 -4.47
C LEU A 31 -19.91 -5.06 -3.53
N GLN A 32 -20.37 -5.39 -2.33
CA GLN A 32 -20.97 -4.44 -1.40
C GLN A 32 -20.31 -4.51 -0.03
N PRO A 33 -20.00 -3.37 0.59
CA PRO A 33 -19.60 -3.36 2.00
C PRO A 33 -20.74 -3.87 2.89
N THR A 34 -20.37 -4.55 3.97
CA THR A 34 -21.32 -4.97 5.01
C THR A 34 -21.86 -3.75 5.76
N ASN A 35 -21.00 -2.79 6.09
CA ASN A 35 -21.39 -1.59 6.80
C ASN A 35 -20.75 -0.34 6.16
N GLU A 36 -21.56 0.70 6.00
CA GLU A 36 -21.16 2.03 5.56
C GLU A 36 -21.54 3.03 6.63
N VAL A 37 -20.58 3.50 7.42
CA VAL A 37 -20.84 4.42 8.53
C VAL A 37 -20.22 5.78 8.21
N ILE A 38 -21.05 6.81 8.30
CA ILE A 38 -20.66 8.22 8.12
C ILE A 38 -20.95 8.96 9.43
N PHE A 39 -19.95 9.69 9.88
CA PHE A 39 -20.01 10.42 11.13
C PHE A 39 -19.86 11.93 10.88
N ASN A 40 -20.67 12.74 11.56
CA ASN A 40 -20.42 14.17 11.68
C ASN A 40 -20.17 14.47 13.16
N PHE A 41 -19.01 15.02 13.48
CA PHE A 41 -18.62 15.24 14.87
C PHE A 41 -17.99 16.62 15.07
N PRO A 42 -18.36 17.33 16.17
CA PRO A 42 -17.80 18.62 16.50
C PRO A 42 -16.46 18.50 17.23
N VAL A 43 -15.51 19.38 16.91
CA VAL A 43 -14.24 19.50 17.63
C VAL A 43 -14.01 20.95 18.02
N LYS A 44 -13.73 21.19 19.32
CA LYS A 44 -13.31 22.50 19.80
C LYS A 44 -11.80 22.65 19.59
N LEU A 45 -11.42 23.46 18.61
CA LEU A 45 -10.04 23.74 18.25
C LEU A 45 -9.30 24.55 19.34
N LYS A 46 -7.96 24.64 19.20
CA LYS A 46 -7.08 25.38 20.13
C LYS A 46 -7.48 26.85 20.26
N ASN A 47 -7.93 27.47 19.19
CA ASN A 47 -8.39 28.87 19.15
C ASN A 47 -9.77 29.09 19.79
N GLY A 48 -10.44 28.03 20.26
CA GLY A 48 -11.76 28.06 20.90
C GLY A 48 -12.94 27.92 19.94
N THR A 49 -12.74 27.93 18.64
CA THR A 49 -13.80 27.70 17.64
C THR A 49 -14.24 26.22 17.66
N ILE A 50 -15.53 25.99 17.35
CA ILE A 50 -16.05 24.64 17.12
C ILE A 50 -16.18 24.42 15.63
N GLU A 51 -15.52 23.36 15.13
CA GLU A 51 -15.56 22.98 13.72
C GLU A 51 -16.18 21.58 13.58
N MET A 52 -16.96 21.39 12.51
CA MET A 52 -17.62 20.11 12.22
C MET A 52 -16.77 19.33 11.23
N PHE A 53 -16.43 18.11 11.58
CA PHE A 53 -15.69 17.18 10.73
C PHE A 53 -16.59 16.04 10.26
N LYS A 54 -16.35 15.59 9.02
CA LYS A 54 -17.02 14.46 8.44
C LYS A 54 -16.05 13.30 8.31
N GLY A 55 -16.38 12.17 8.94
CA GLY A 55 -15.59 10.97 8.94
C GLY A 55 -16.35 9.77 8.38
N TYR A 56 -15.58 8.78 7.92
CA TYR A 56 -16.08 7.54 7.31
C TYR A 56 -15.43 6.33 7.99
N ARG A 57 -16.19 5.24 8.15
CA ARG A 57 -15.68 3.90 8.37
C ARG A 57 -16.48 2.92 7.57
N ILE A 58 -15.85 2.31 6.57
CA ILE A 58 -16.46 1.32 5.67
C ILE A 58 -15.87 -0.04 6.03
N GLN A 59 -16.74 -1.00 6.34
CA GLN A 59 -16.41 -2.37 6.70
C GLN A 59 -16.90 -3.26 5.56
N HIS A 60 -15.95 -3.78 4.75
CA HIS A 60 -16.29 -4.49 3.53
C HIS A 60 -16.80 -5.89 3.82
N ASN A 61 -15.97 -6.79 4.34
CA ASN A 61 -16.40 -8.09 4.84
C ASN A 61 -15.44 -8.60 5.93
N ASN A 62 -15.94 -9.51 6.79
CA ASN A 62 -15.21 -10.11 7.90
C ASN A 62 -15.24 -11.65 7.87
N ILE A 63 -15.37 -12.23 6.70
CA ILE A 63 -15.46 -13.69 6.52
C ILE A 63 -14.19 -14.36 7.01
N LEU A 64 -13.02 -13.79 6.75
CA LEU A 64 -11.74 -14.33 7.19
C LEU A 64 -11.39 -13.99 8.65
N GLY A 65 -11.94 -12.93 9.21
CA GLY A 65 -11.65 -12.45 10.56
C GLY A 65 -12.03 -10.98 10.76
N PRO A 66 -11.53 -10.31 11.81
CA PRO A 66 -11.82 -8.92 12.09
C PRO A 66 -11.61 -8.01 10.89
N TYR A 67 -12.45 -6.98 10.76
CA TYR A 67 -12.22 -5.93 9.76
C TYR A 67 -10.87 -5.27 9.99
N LYS A 68 -10.14 -4.96 8.92
CA LYS A 68 -8.80 -4.36 8.99
C LYS A 68 -8.61 -3.31 7.91
N GLY A 69 -8.13 -2.13 8.29
CA GLY A 69 -7.79 -1.11 7.29
C GLY A 69 -7.40 0.24 7.86
N GLY A 70 -6.71 1.03 7.04
CA GLY A 70 -6.19 2.33 7.40
C GLY A 70 -7.25 3.40 7.57
N ILE A 71 -6.86 4.50 8.23
CA ILE A 71 -7.62 5.75 8.34
C ILE A 71 -6.85 6.84 7.61
N ARG A 72 -7.46 7.45 6.60
CA ARG A 72 -6.88 8.51 5.76
C ARG A 72 -7.33 9.89 6.24
N PHE A 73 -6.39 10.82 6.40
CA PHE A 73 -6.68 12.24 6.61
C PHE A 73 -6.31 12.99 5.35
N HIS A 74 -7.30 13.37 4.56
CA HIS A 74 -7.10 14.10 3.33
C HIS A 74 -8.34 14.90 2.94
N GLN A 75 -8.17 16.05 2.32
CA GLN A 75 -9.26 16.92 1.92
C GLN A 75 -10.19 16.32 0.85
N ASP A 76 -9.69 15.38 0.05
CA ASP A 76 -10.43 14.73 -1.03
C ASP A 76 -11.02 13.37 -0.62
N VAL A 77 -10.94 13.00 0.66
CA VAL A 77 -11.55 11.75 1.16
C VAL A 77 -13.05 11.78 0.92
N HIS A 78 -13.57 10.78 0.24
CA HIS A 78 -14.99 10.63 -0.05
C HIS A 78 -15.43 9.16 -0.03
N LEU A 79 -16.73 8.95 0.08
CA LEU A 79 -17.32 7.63 0.33
C LEU A 79 -16.87 6.56 -0.69
N ASP A 80 -16.88 6.87 -1.98
CA ASP A 80 -16.55 5.90 -3.05
C ASP A 80 -15.08 5.45 -2.99
N GLU A 81 -14.16 6.38 -2.69
CA GLU A 81 -12.74 6.05 -2.49
C GLU A 81 -12.56 5.09 -1.30
N VAL A 82 -13.22 5.42 -0.17
CA VAL A 82 -13.12 4.59 1.05
C VAL A 82 -13.72 3.20 0.81
N LYS A 83 -14.82 3.08 0.05
CA LYS A 83 -15.40 1.79 -0.38
C LYS A 83 -14.43 0.96 -1.20
N ALA A 84 -13.82 1.57 -2.22
CA ALA A 84 -12.85 0.90 -3.08
C ALA A 84 -11.68 0.34 -2.26
N LEU A 85 -11.10 1.18 -1.41
CA LEU A 85 -9.97 0.80 -0.55
C LEU A 85 -10.35 -0.26 0.49
N ALA A 86 -11.57 -0.25 1.04
CA ALA A 86 -12.06 -1.29 1.95
C ALA A 86 -12.18 -2.65 1.25
N SER A 87 -12.67 -2.66 0.00
CA SER A 87 -12.74 -3.88 -0.82
C SER A 87 -11.35 -4.45 -1.11
N LEU A 88 -10.40 -3.59 -1.51
CA LEU A 88 -9.01 -3.99 -1.74
C LEU A 88 -8.35 -4.55 -0.48
N MET A 89 -8.67 -4.03 0.71
CA MET A 89 -8.14 -4.58 1.96
C MET A 89 -8.60 -6.03 2.20
N SER A 90 -9.87 -6.36 1.91
CA SER A 90 -10.35 -7.77 1.97
C SER A 90 -9.56 -8.68 1.04
N ILE A 91 -9.33 -8.22 -0.19
CA ILE A 91 -8.59 -8.98 -1.21
C ILE A 91 -7.13 -9.16 -0.79
N LYS A 92 -6.46 -8.11 -0.30
CA LYS A 92 -5.07 -8.19 0.17
C LYS A 92 -4.89 -9.15 1.35
N CYS A 93 -5.79 -9.09 2.34
CA CYS A 93 -5.74 -9.99 3.48
C CYS A 93 -5.94 -11.44 3.04
N ALA A 94 -6.88 -11.69 2.13
CA ALA A 94 -7.13 -13.02 1.57
C ALA A 94 -5.95 -13.54 0.74
N LEU A 95 -5.31 -12.67 -0.06
CA LEU A 95 -4.15 -13.01 -0.88
C LEU A 95 -2.95 -13.45 -0.01
N GLN A 96 -2.75 -12.77 1.10
CA GLN A 96 -1.67 -13.05 2.05
C GLN A 96 -2.02 -14.12 3.09
N ASP A 97 -3.15 -14.81 2.96
CA ASP A 97 -3.64 -15.80 3.95
C ASP A 97 -3.63 -15.23 5.39
N ILE A 98 -3.96 -13.95 5.53
CA ILE A 98 -4.07 -13.26 6.82
C ILE A 98 -5.52 -13.37 7.31
N PRO A 99 -5.76 -13.75 8.59
CA PRO A 99 -7.10 -13.92 9.13
C PRO A 99 -7.75 -12.58 9.48
N PHE A 100 -7.81 -11.68 8.50
CA PHE A 100 -8.49 -10.39 8.58
C PHE A 100 -9.47 -10.22 7.41
N GLY A 101 -10.54 -9.53 7.70
CA GLY A 101 -11.40 -8.94 6.69
C GLY A 101 -10.85 -7.61 6.17
N GLY A 102 -11.72 -6.81 5.54
CA GLY A 102 -11.32 -5.50 5.00
C GLY A 102 -12.18 -4.35 5.50
N ALA A 103 -11.52 -3.27 5.86
CA ALA A 103 -12.15 -1.99 6.16
C ALA A 103 -11.31 -0.82 5.66
N LYS A 104 -11.89 0.35 5.65
CA LYS A 104 -11.20 1.62 5.43
C LYS A 104 -11.93 2.75 6.15
N GLY A 105 -11.18 3.72 6.65
CA GLY A 105 -11.72 4.92 7.24
C GLY A 105 -11.07 6.18 6.68
N GLY A 106 -11.61 7.33 7.04
CA GLY A 106 -10.99 8.61 6.73
C GLY A 106 -11.76 9.78 7.30
N ILE A 107 -11.11 10.94 7.30
CA ILE A 107 -11.72 12.23 7.64
C ILE A 107 -11.45 13.20 6.50
N GLU A 108 -12.48 13.91 6.07
CA GLU A 108 -12.45 14.89 4.99
C GLU A 108 -11.92 16.23 5.52
N PHE A 109 -10.59 16.43 5.50
CA PHE A 109 -9.93 17.70 5.83
C PHE A 109 -8.45 17.67 5.41
N ASN A 110 -7.83 18.86 5.31
CA ASN A 110 -6.39 18.95 5.06
C ASN A 110 -5.61 19.01 6.39
N PRO A 111 -4.91 17.95 6.81
CA PRO A 111 -4.21 17.94 8.11
C PRO A 111 -3.10 18.99 8.22
N ARG A 112 -2.56 19.49 7.10
CA ARG A 112 -1.51 20.53 7.09
C ARG A 112 -2.02 21.90 7.57
N ASN A 113 -3.33 22.10 7.59
CA ASN A 113 -3.95 23.36 8.04
C ASN A 113 -4.15 23.41 9.56
N TYR A 114 -3.83 22.34 10.29
CA TYR A 114 -4.09 22.21 11.72
C TYR A 114 -2.82 22.04 12.53
N SER A 115 -2.80 22.59 13.75
CA SER A 115 -1.71 22.35 14.69
C SER A 115 -1.72 20.91 15.21
N LEU A 116 -0.59 20.42 15.73
CA LEU A 116 -0.51 19.10 16.34
C LEU A 116 -1.56 18.89 17.45
N VAL A 117 -1.84 19.94 18.25
CA VAL A 117 -2.87 19.92 19.30
C VAL A 117 -4.28 19.78 18.71
N ASP A 118 -4.53 20.41 17.57
CA ASP A 118 -5.84 20.28 16.90
C ASP A 118 -5.97 18.93 16.22
N LEU A 119 -4.90 18.40 15.61
CA LEU A 119 -4.88 17.04 15.05
C LEU A 119 -5.18 15.98 16.12
N GLU A 120 -4.60 16.12 17.34
CA GLU A 120 -4.94 15.26 18.47
C GLU A 120 -6.44 15.32 18.81
N LYS A 121 -7.00 16.53 18.92
CA LYS A 121 -8.42 16.72 19.25
C LYS A 121 -9.32 16.14 18.15
N ILE A 122 -8.99 16.34 16.88
CA ILE A 122 -9.73 15.79 15.75
C ILE A 122 -9.69 14.25 15.80
N THR A 123 -8.50 13.67 16.02
CA THR A 123 -8.32 12.22 16.14
C THR A 123 -9.13 11.63 17.27
N ARG A 124 -9.05 12.23 18.46
CA ARG A 124 -9.83 11.79 19.63
C ARG A 124 -11.34 11.95 19.41
N GLY A 125 -11.76 13.04 18.75
CA GLY A 125 -13.16 13.27 18.37
C GLY A 125 -13.67 12.20 17.41
N TYR A 126 -12.87 11.85 16.39
CA TYR A 126 -13.17 10.75 15.48
C TYR A 126 -13.26 9.41 16.21
N THR A 127 -12.30 9.13 17.09
CA THR A 127 -12.30 7.88 17.88
C THR A 127 -13.57 7.74 18.72
N LYS A 128 -14.03 8.82 19.35
CA LYS A 128 -15.32 8.84 20.07
C LYS A 128 -16.49 8.50 19.16
N ALA A 129 -16.50 9.10 17.97
CA ALA A 129 -17.58 8.89 17.01
C ALA A 129 -17.66 7.44 16.51
N ILE A 130 -16.49 6.78 16.29
CA ILE A 130 -16.42 5.41 15.77
C ILE A 130 -16.34 4.32 16.85
N ASN A 131 -16.26 4.67 18.14
CA ASN A 131 -15.95 3.75 19.24
C ASN A 131 -16.78 2.45 19.22
N ASN A 132 -18.07 2.55 18.91
CA ASN A 132 -18.99 1.41 18.87
C ASN A 132 -18.84 0.58 17.57
N HIS A 133 -18.00 1.00 16.65
CA HIS A 133 -17.80 0.35 15.33
C HIS A 133 -16.38 -0.20 15.17
N ILE A 134 -15.50 0.02 16.14
CA ILE A 134 -14.17 -0.56 16.17
C ILE A 134 -14.01 -1.45 17.41
N GLY A 135 -13.05 -2.38 17.36
CA GLY A 135 -12.78 -3.29 18.46
C GLY A 135 -11.61 -4.21 18.14
N PRO A 136 -10.89 -4.69 19.17
CA PRO A 136 -9.66 -5.46 19.01
C PRO A 136 -9.86 -6.79 18.26
N ASP A 137 -11.07 -7.37 18.34
CA ASP A 137 -11.46 -8.61 17.67
C ASP A 137 -12.58 -8.40 16.63
N TYR A 138 -12.90 -7.13 16.33
CA TYR A 138 -14.00 -6.79 15.44
C TYR A 138 -13.55 -5.93 14.24
N ASP A 139 -12.93 -4.76 14.51
CA ASP A 139 -12.45 -3.85 13.47
C ASP A 139 -11.21 -3.08 13.96
N ILE A 140 -10.09 -3.29 13.32
CA ILE A 140 -8.77 -2.86 13.74
C ILE A 140 -8.23 -1.79 12.79
N PRO A 141 -8.25 -0.50 13.16
CA PRO A 141 -7.66 0.58 12.38
C PRO A 141 -6.13 0.47 12.21
N ALA A 142 -5.61 1.17 11.21
CA ALA A 142 -4.20 1.29 10.90
C ALA A 142 -3.89 2.68 10.30
N PRO A 143 -2.63 3.09 10.16
CA PRO A 143 -2.30 4.33 9.46
C PRO A 143 -2.49 4.21 7.94
N ASP A 144 -2.71 5.36 7.31
CA ASP A 144 -2.79 5.56 5.87
C ASP A 144 -2.29 6.99 5.51
N VAL A 145 -2.58 7.50 4.32
CA VAL A 145 -2.19 8.86 3.92
C VAL A 145 -2.68 9.89 4.95
N GLY A 146 -1.79 10.78 5.36
CA GLY A 146 -2.06 11.83 6.33
C GLY A 146 -2.18 11.39 7.79
N THR A 147 -1.91 10.12 8.08
CA THR A 147 -1.85 9.59 9.45
C THR A 147 -0.55 8.83 9.69
N ASP A 148 -0.11 8.78 10.92
CA ASP A 148 1.14 8.18 11.36
C ASP A 148 0.98 7.41 12.68
N SER A 149 2.11 6.99 13.26
CA SER A 149 2.12 6.25 14.52
C SER A 149 1.58 7.07 15.70
N GLN A 150 1.79 8.38 15.71
CA GLN A 150 1.27 9.26 16.76
C GLN A 150 -0.27 9.32 16.73
N ILE A 151 -0.84 9.39 15.53
CA ILE A 151 -2.30 9.33 15.35
C ILE A 151 -2.85 7.99 15.87
N MET A 152 -2.16 6.88 15.61
CA MET A 152 -2.57 5.56 16.11
C MET A 152 -2.45 5.46 17.63
N ASP A 153 -1.43 6.05 18.23
CA ASP A 153 -1.27 6.12 19.68
C ASP A 153 -2.44 6.88 20.33
N TRP A 154 -2.88 8.02 19.75
CA TRP A 154 -4.06 8.76 20.23
C TRP A 154 -5.36 7.99 20.07
N ILE A 155 -5.53 7.22 18.98
CA ILE A 155 -6.72 6.37 18.80
C ILE A 155 -6.75 5.29 19.88
N MET A 156 -5.63 4.61 20.12
CA MET A 156 -5.54 3.58 21.16
C MET A 156 -5.82 4.14 22.54
N ASP A 157 -5.20 5.27 22.88
CA ASP A 157 -5.37 5.92 24.18
C ASP A 157 -6.82 6.32 24.41
N GLU A 158 -7.43 7.04 23.45
CA GLU A 158 -8.82 7.48 23.55
C GLU A 158 -9.81 6.30 23.63
N TYR A 159 -9.59 5.24 22.82
CA TYR A 159 -10.40 4.03 22.88
C TYR A 159 -10.35 3.39 24.28
N ASN A 160 -9.16 3.28 24.86
CA ASN A 160 -8.98 2.69 26.19
C ASN A 160 -9.64 3.55 27.29
N ILE A 161 -9.55 4.89 27.20
CA ILE A 161 -10.22 5.81 28.13
C ILE A 161 -11.75 5.61 28.09
N ILE A 162 -12.35 5.59 26.90
CA ILE A 162 -13.79 5.41 26.72
C ILE A 162 -14.26 4.06 27.26
N ASN A 163 -13.44 3.02 27.10
CA ASN A 163 -13.74 1.65 27.52
C ASN A 163 -13.20 1.33 28.93
N ASN A 164 -13.39 2.23 29.87
CA ASN A 164 -13.07 2.08 31.30
C ASN A 164 -11.58 1.90 31.62
N ASN A 165 -10.73 2.67 30.93
CA ASN A 165 -9.27 2.61 31.08
C ASN A 165 -8.68 1.21 30.90
N THR A 166 -9.15 0.48 29.92
CA THR A 166 -8.54 -0.77 29.50
C THR A 166 -7.14 -0.52 28.94
N HIS A 167 -6.32 -1.58 28.84
CA HIS A 167 -4.97 -1.48 28.29
C HIS A 167 -4.82 -2.33 27.02
N ILE A 168 -5.81 -2.24 26.13
CA ILE A 168 -5.88 -3.01 24.90
C ILE A 168 -4.98 -2.37 23.84
N LYS A 169 -3.81 -2.99 23.57
CA LYS A 169 -2.86 -2.50 22.57
C LYS A 169 -3.23 -2.89 21.14
N HIS A 170 -3.90 -4.03 20.96
CA HIS A 170 -4.22 -4.60 19.64
C HIS A 170 -5.51 -4.02 19.02
N ILE A 171 -6.07 -2.95 19.60
CA ILE A 171 -7.20 -2.20 19.01
C ILE A 171 -6.81 -1.50 17.70
N VAL A 172 -5.55 -1.10 17.53
CA VAL A 172 -5.00 -0.50 16.32
C VAL A 172 -3.62 -1.10 16.02
N THR A 173 -3.16 -0.95 14.79
CA THR A 173 -1.79 -1.28 14.39
C THR A 173 -1.11 -0.09 13.75
N GLY A 174 0.23 -0.12 13.68
CA GLY A 174 1.05 0.99 13.20
C GLY A 174 1.33 2.05 14.27
N LYS A 175 1.21 1.66 15.54
CA LYS A 175 1.57 2.48 16.70
C LYS A 175 3.07 2.76 16.76
N SER A 176 3.45 3.71 17.61
CA SER A 176 4.86 3.86 17.98
C SER A 176 5.37 2.62 18.73
N PRO A 177 6.68 2.30 18.65
CA PRO A 177 7.24 1.17 19.38
C PRO A 177 6.99 1.23 20.88
N HIS A 178 6.98 2.43 21.47
CA HIS A 178 6.71 2.64 22.91
C HIS A 178 5.26 2.27 23.30
N CYS A 179 4.33 2.35 22.35
CA CYS A 179 2.93 1.98 22.54
C CYS A 179 2.62 0.55 22.07
N GLY A 180 3.63 -0.26 21.82
CA GLY A 180 3.48 -1.65 21.37
C GLY A 180 3.42 -1.81 19.85
N GLY A 181 3.91 -0.82 19.10
CA GLY A 181 4.08 -0.92 17.65
C GLY A 181 5.20 -1.88 17.26
N SER A 182 5.07 -2.55 16.13
CA SER A 182 6.08 -3.47 15.63
C SER A 182 7.25 -2.72 15.00
N LEU A 183 8.47 -3.14 15.33
CA LEU A 183 9.66 -2.72 14.57
C LEU A 183 9.51 -3.15 13.11
N GLY A 184 10.06 -2.37 12.19
CA GLY A 184 10.02 -2.65 10.76
C GLY A 184 8.69 -2.31 10.07
N ARG A 185 7.67 -1.78 10.80
CA ARG A 185 6.36 -1.46 10.19
C ARG A 185 6.46 -0.32 9.17
N THR A 186 7.28 0.68 9.43
CA THR A 186 7.46 1.84 8.54
C THR A 186 8.02 1.43 7.18
N GLU A 187 8.99 0.53 7.20
CA GLU A 187 9.71 0.04 6.03
C GLU A 187 8.95 -1.06 5.27
N ALA A 188 7.98 -1.70 5.92
CA ALA A 188 7.40 -2.97 5.49
C ALA A 188 6.87 -3.00 4.05
N THR A 189 6.23 -1.92 3.59
CA THR A 189 5.67 -1.88 2.23
C THR A 189 6.78 -1.79 1.19
N GLY A 190 7.72 -0.85 1.36
CA GLY A 190 8.86 -0.69 0.43
C GLY A 190 9.79 -1.89 0.44
N ARG A 191 10.06 -2.48 1.65
CA ARG A 191 10.83 -3.71 1.78
C ARG A 191 10.16 -4.88 1.07
N GLY A 192 8.87 -5.13 1.32
CA GLY A 192 8.15 -6.23 0.68
C GLY A 192 8.16 -6.15 -0.84
N LEU A 193 8.03 -4.93 -1.38
CA LEU A 193 8.16 -4.65 -2.80
C LEU A 193 9.58 -4.98 -3.31
N GLY A 194 10.62 -4.54 -2.58
CA GLY A 194 12.01 -4.82 -2.89
C GLY A 194 12.36 -6.31 -2.87
N VAL A 195 11.83 -7.04 -1.88
CA VAL A 195 11.96 -8.51 -1.79
C VAL A 195 11.42 -9.18 -3.03
N LEU A 196 10.22 -8.79 -3.49
CA LEU A 196 9.63 -9.36 -4.71
C LEU A 196 10.45 -9.04 -5.95
N ILE A 197 10.90 -7.79 -6.12
CA ILE A 197 11.76 -7.40 -7.25
C ILE A 197 13.06 -8.22 -7.23
N HIS A 198 13.70 -8.33 -6.08
CA HIS A 198 14.93 -9.11 -5.94
C HIS A 198 14.70 -10.59 -6.27
N TYR A 199 13.64 -11.19 -5.74
CA TYR A 199 13.29 -12.59 -6.00
C TYR A 199 12.97 -12.83 -7.47
N MET A 200 12.20 -11.95 -8.13
CA MET A 200 11.90 -12.07 -9.56
C MET A 200 13.17 -12.03 -10.43
N ILE A 201 14.13 -11.19 -10.09
CA ILE A 201 15.40 -11.09 -10.81
C ILE A 201 16.23 -12.36 -10.60
N GLN A 202 16.31 -12.89 -9.39
CA GLN A 202 17.02 -14.15 -9.12
C GLN A 202 16.42 -15.34 -9.87
N GLU A 203 15.10 -15.39 -9.97
CA GLU A 203 14.36 -16.45 -10.67
C GLU A 203 14.28 -16.24 -12.22
N ASN A 204 14.82 -15.11 -12.74
CA ASN A 204 14.64 -14.69 -14.12
C ASN A 204 13.17 -14.65 -14.56
N TYR A 205 12.31 -14.14 -13.70
CA TYR A 205 10.86 -14.12 -13.91
C TYR A 205 10.32 -12.69 -14.12
N PRO A 206 9.40 -12.47 -15.09
CA PRO A 206 8.85 -13.43 -16.06
C PRO A 206 9.82 -13.75 -17.23
N PHE A 207 10.91 -13.04 -17.30
CA PHE A 207 12.03 -13.19 -18.23
C PHE A 207 13.27 -12.53 -17.60
N ASN A 208 14.43 -12.65 -18.24
CA ASN A 208 15.64 -11.99 -17.74
C ASN A 208 15.48 -10.45 -17.78
N LEU A 209 15.49 -9.84 -16.61
CA LEU A 209 15.36 -8.38 -16.39
C LEU A 209 16.72 -7.68 -16.25
N ILE A 210 17.80 -8.42 -16.34
CA ILE A 210 19.17 -7.88 -16.26
C ILE A 210 19.65 -7.60 -17.69
N GLY A 211 20.12 -6.36 -17.91
CA GLY A 211 20.72 -5.96 -19.17
C GLY A 211 22.07 -6.63 -19.44
N SER A 212 22.66 -6.38 -20.62
CA SER A 212 23.95 -6.93 -21.04
C SER A 212 25.14 -6.47 -20.20
N ASP A 213 24.94 -5.44 -19.39
CA ASP A 213 25.92 -4.84 -18.47
C ASP A 213 25.73 -5.31 -17.01
N ASP A 214 25.01 -6.41 -16.81
CA ASP A 214 24.66 -7.01 -15.52
C ASP A 214 23.86 -6.08 -14.58
N GLN A 215 23.15 -5.08 -15.14
CA GLN A 215 22.38 -4.11 -14.40
C GLN A 215 20.89 -4.19 -14.71
N CYS A 216 20.07 -3.98 -13.69
CA CYS A 216 18.64 -3.75 -13.79
C CYS A 216 18.33 -2.26 -13.53
N ILE A 217 17.86 -1.57 -14.55
CA ILE A 217 17.49 -0.15 -14.47
C ILE A 217 16.06 -0.03 -13.96
N LEU A 218 15.88 0.68 -12.85
CA LEU A 218 14.59 1.00 -12.28
C LEU A 218 14.20 2.46 -12.54
N LYS A 219 12.91 2.65 -12.79
CA LYS A 219 12.23 3.93 -12.85
C LYS A 219 11.16 3.94 -11.74
N LEU A 220 11.25 4.90 -10.83
CA LEU A 220 10.41 4.98 -9.64
C LEU A 220 9.54 6.23 -9.69
N GLU A 221 8.23 6.05 -9.78
CA GLU A 221 7.27 7.14 -9.65
C GLU A 221 6.83 7.28 -8.19
N GLY A 222 7.30 8.33 -7.53
CA GLY A 222 7.03 8.64 -6.13
C GLY A 222 8.15 8.20 -5.18
N LEU A 223 8.87 9.17 -4.61
CA LEU A 223 9.88 8.95 -3.59
C LEU A 223 9.31 9.27 -2.18
N GLY A 224 8.08 8.79 -1.92
CA GLY A 224 7.45 8.79 -0.59
C GLY A 224 7.92 7.59 0.26
N ASN A 225 7.14 7.22 1.28
CA ASN A 225 7.52 6.12 2.19
C ASN A 225 7.83 4.81 1.45
N VAL A 226 7.00 4.42 0.49
CA VAL A 226 7.18 3.17 -0.27
C VAL A 226 8.43 3.23 -1.14
N GLY A 227 8.54 4.27 -1.97
CA GLY A 227 9.68 4.43 -2.88
C GLY A 227 11.01 4.63 -2.16
N TYR A 228 11.01 5.37 -1.05
CA TYR A 228 12.18 5.56 -0.22
C TYR A 228 12.72 4.22 0.34
N HIS A 229 11.88 3.44 1.03
CA HIS A 229 12.32 2.18 1.62
C HIS A 229 12.56 1.06 0.61
N LEU A 230 11.89 1.09 -0.56
CA LEU A 230 12.27 0.26 -1.70
C LEU A 230 13.70 0.57 -2.14
N SER A 231 14.02 1.86 -2.30
CA SER A 231 15.33 2.31 -2.73
C SER A 231 16.43 1.93 -1.72
N GLU A 232 16.17 2.12 -0.42
CA GLU A 232 17.10 1.66 0.63
C GLU A 232 17.34 0.15 0.56
N TYR A 233 16.27 -0.64 0.41
CA TYR A 233 16.36 -2.10 0.35
C TYR A 233 17.21 -2.56 -0.84
N LEU A 234 16.91 -2.08 -2.05
CA LEU A 234 17.66 -2.47 -3.25
C LEU A 234 19.12 -1.99 -3.21
N ASN A 235 19.37 -0.81 -2.63
CA ASN A 235 20.73 -0.29 -2.51
C ASN A 235 21.63 -1.13 -1.59
N GLN A 236 21.07 -1.86 -0.61
CA GLN A 236 21.84 -2.79 0.23
C GLN A 236 22.44 -3.95 -0.60
N TYR A 237 21.74 -4.42 -1.63
CA TYR A 237 22.25 -5.47 -2.52
C TYR A 237 23.36 -4.99 -3.46
N ASN A 238 23.39 -3.70 -3.77
CA ASN A 238 24.46 -3.11 -4.56
C ASN A 238 25.83 -3.15 -3.85
N GLN A 239 25.86 -3.38 -2.52
CA GLN A 239 27.11 -3.61 -1.77
C GLN A 239 27.80 -4.93 -2.19
N ILE A 240 27.06 -5.87 -2.79
CA ILE A 240 27.57 -7.19 -3.18
C ILE A 240 27.88 -7.25 -4.69
N GLY A 241 27.27 -6.34 -5.49
CA GLY A 241 27.51 -6.23 -6.92
C GLY A 241 26.42 -5.35 -7.56
N ASN A 242 26.75 -4.23 -8.10
CA ASN A 242 25.92 -3.14 -8.66
C ASN A 242 24.75 -3.59 -9.59
N THR A 243 23.83 -4.41 -9.08
CA THR A 243 22.75 -5.00 -9.87
C THR A 243 21.58 -4.04 -10.10
N TYR A 244 21.29 -3.14 -9.14
CA TYR A 244 20.11 -2.27 -9.20
C TYR A 244 20.48 -0.80 -9.39
N LEU A 245 19.99 -0.20 -10.48
CA LEU A 245 20.14 1.24 -10.73
C LEU A 245 18.77 1.94 -10.74
N ILE A 246 18.44 2.67 -9.68
CA ILE A 246 17.28 3.56 -9.68
C ILE A 246 17.65 4.84 -10.42
N LYS A 247 17.51 4.82 -11.75
CA LYS A 247 18.02 5.87 -12.63
C LYS A 247 17.08 7.04 -12.82
N TYR A 248 15.79 6.82 -12.64
CA TYR A 248 14.76 7.82 -12.82
C TYR A 248 13.84 7.82 -11.62
N ILE A 249 13.63 9.00 -11.04
CA ILE A 249 12.77 9.20 -9.87
C ILE A 249 11.89 10.43 -10.07
N ASN A 250 10.76 10.50 -9.36
CA ASN A 250 10.02 11.74 -9.19
C ASN A 250 9.47 11.89 -7.78
N ASP A 251 9.17 13.12 -7.42
CA ASP A 251 8.33 13.50 -6.30
C ASP A 251 7.31 14.57 -6.73
N HIS A 252 6.64 15.20 -5.79
CA HIS A 252 5.66 16.25 -6.05
C HIS A 252 6.27 17.53 -6.66
N THR A 253 7.60 17.66 -6.75
CA THR A 253 8.31 18.84 -7.27
C THR A 253 8.82 18.66 -8.69
N GLY A 254 8.85 17.44 -9.20
CA GLY A 254 9.26 17.17 -10.57
C GLY A 254 9.78 15.77 -10.82
N TYR A 255 10.34 15.62 -12.00
CA TYR A 255 10.94 14.37 -12.50
C TYR A 255 12.44 14.56 -12.63
N TYR A 256 13.21 13.55 -12.23
CA TYR A 256 14.66 13.64 -12.13
C TYR A 256 15.33 12.40 -12.67
N LYS A 257 16.49 12.58 -13.30
CA LYS A 257 17.42 11.54 -13.72
C LYS A 257 18.66 11.59 -12.84
N ILE A 258 19.05 10.44 -12.30
CA ILE A 258 20.29 10.29 -11.54
C ILE A 258 21.37 9.79 -12.49
N ASN A 259 22.46 10.56 -12.65
CA ASN A 259 23.64 10.15 -13.38
C ASN A 259 24.67 9.70 -12.36
N TYR A 260 24.79 8.38 -12.21
CA TYR A 260 25.69 7.77 -11.25
C TYR A 260 27.16 7.97 -11.61
N ASN A 261 28.00 8.18 -10.60
CA ASN A 261 29.42 8.00 -10.75
C ASN A 261 29.70 6.49 -10.91
N GLN A 262 30.40 6.11 -11.98
CA GLN A 262 30.67 4.70 -12.29
C GLN A 262 31.42 3.94 -11.19
N PHE A 263 32.12 4.68 -10.30
CA PHE A 263 32.92 4.09 -9.23
C PHE A 263 32.20 4.03 -7.87
N ASN A 264 31.02 4.68 -7.71
CA ASN A 264 30.33 4.72 -6.44
C ASN A 264 28.81 4.93 -6.57
N THR A 265 28.11 3.90 -7.04
CA THR A 265 26.66 3.96 -7.24
C THR A 265 25.88 3.99 -5.94
N ILE A 266 26.40 3.34 -4.89
CA ILE A 266 25.76 3.20 -3.57
C ILE A 266 25.66 4.56 -2.88
N ASP A 267 26.78 5.26 -2.76
CA ASP A 267 26.82 6.57 -2.10
C ASP A 267 26.04 7.61 -2.89
N SER A 268 26.05 7.53 -4.22
CA SER A 268 25.26 8.39 -5.09
C SER A 268 23.76 8.30 -4.80
N LEU A 269 23.22 7.10 -4.63
CA LEU A 269 21.81 6.92 -4.26
C LEU A 269 21.56 7.35 -2.81
N ASN A 270 22.44 7.01 -1.89
CA ASN A 270 22.32 7.41 -0.48
C ASN A 270 22.26 8.93 -0.31
N GLU A 271 23.04 9.70 -1.09
CA GLU A 271 22.98 11.16 -1.06
C GLU A 271 21.61 11.69 -1.48
N VAL A 272 21.03 11.13 -2.53
CA VAL A 272 19.66 11.48 -3.00
C VAL A 272 18.61 11.15 -1.94
N LEU A 273 18.72 9.98 -1.32
CA LEU A 273 17.80 9.54 -0.26
C LEU A 273 17.95 10.40 1.01
N ASN A 274 19.17 10.75 1.40
CA ASN A 274 19.43 11.63 2.52
C ASN A 274 18.87 13.04 2.27
N PHE A 275 19.03 13.57 1.05
CA PHE A 275 18.44 14.84 0.67
C PHE A 275 16.89 14.79 0.79
N GLN A 276 16.27 13.77 0.21
CA GLN A 276 14.82 13.56 0.30
C GLN A 276 14.35 13.44 1.76
N ASN A 277 15.06 12.71 2.59
CA ASN A 277 14.70 12.54 4.00
C ASN A 277 14.82 13.86 4.79
N LYS A 278 15.84 14.67 4.51
CA LYS A 278 16.08 15.95 5.16
C LYS A 278 15.05 17.01 4.78
N TYR A 279 14.76 17.14 3.48
CA TYR A 279 13.93 18.24 2.96
C TYR A 279 12.50 17.81 2.62
N ARG A 280 12.19 16.53 2.65
CA ARG A 280 10.91 15.94 2.22
C ARG A 280 10.52 16.34 0.79
N SER A 281 11.49 16.67 -0.04
CA SER A 281 11.36 17.18 -1.39
C SER A 281 12.67 17.02 -2.14
N LEU A 282 12.59 16.81 -3.45
CA LEU A 282 13.75 16.84 -4.36
C LEU A 282 13.96 18.23 -5.00
N GLN A 283 13.19 19.23 -4.59
CA GLN A 283 13.33 20.59 -5.13
C GLN A 283 14.75 21.12 -4.91
N ASN A 284 15.37 21.63 -5.98
CA ASN A 284 16.73 22.17 -5.99
C ASN A 284 17.87 21.18 -5.71
N ILE A 285 17.60 19.87 -5.75
CA ILE A 285 18.64 18.85 -5.53
C ILE A 285 19.79 18.97 -6.53
N GLU A 286 19.52 19.47 -7.74
CA GLU A 286 20.53 19.70 -8.78
C GLU A 286 21.58 20.75 -8.41
N ASN A 287 21.31 21.57 -7.40
CA ASN A 287 22.22 22.63 -6.91
C ASN A 287 23.09 22.16 -5.76
N GLU A 288 22.86 20.95 -5.22
CA GLU A 288 23.66 20.38 -4.15
C GLU A 288 24.94 19.71 -4.69
N THR A 289 26.00 19.72 -3.89
CA THR A 289 27.28 19.07 -4.24
C THR A 289 27.16 17.58 -3.95
N LEU A 290 26.59 16.83 -4.89
CA LEU A 290 26.44 15.39 -4.80
C LEU A 290 27.54 14.68 -5.59
N GLN A 291 27.89 13.46 -5.19
CA GLN A 291 28.78 12.58 -5.97
C GLN A 291 28.11 12.13 -7.28
N SER A 292 26.78 12.11 -7.30
CA SER A 292 25.95 11.93 -8.51
C SER A 292 25.44 13.28 -9.00
N SER A 293 25.42 13.49 -10.31
CA SER A 293 24.67 14.62 -10.86
C SER A 293 23.20 14.24 -11.01
N VAL A 294 22.31 14.99 -10.37
CA VAL A 294 20.87 14.86 -10.55
C VAL A 294 20.38 15.93 -11.51
N GLN A 295 19.71 15.49 -12.55
CA GLN A 295 19.18 16.38 -13.59
C GLN A 295 17.66 16.39 -13.58
N LYS A 296 17.05 17.56 -13.52
CA LYS A 296 15.61 17.71 -13.71
C LYS A 296 15.25 17.45 -15.19
N ILE A 297 14.20 16.65 -15.40
CA ILE A 297 13.71 16.26 -16.73
C ILE A 297 12.20 16.50 -16.80
N THR A 298 11.63 16.43 -18.00
CA THR A 298 10.18 16.54 -18.21
C THR A 298 9.48 15.21 -17.92
N LYS A 299 8.16 15.24 -17.65
CA LYS A 299 7.34 14.03 -17.51
C LYS A 299 7.45 13.12 -18.74
N LYS A 300 7.46 13.71 -19.94
CA LYS A 300 7.57 12.98 -21.18
C LYS A 300 8.92 12.24 -21.30
N GLU A 301 10.02 12.92 -21.00
CA GLU A 301 11.36 12.30 -20.98
C GLU A 301 11.42 11.18 -19.92
N PHE A 302 10.84 11.39 -18.74
CA PHE A 302 10.76 10.37 -17.70
C PHE A 302 10.02 9.12 -18.19
N LEU A 303 8.85 9.26 -18.81
CA LEU A 303 8.06 8.13 -19.30
C LEU A 303 8.75 7.40 -20.44
N GLN A 304 9.32 8.12 -21.41
CA GLN A 304 9.98 7.54 -22.60
C GLN A 304 11.38 6.98 -22.32
N ALA A 305 12.01 7.36 -21.21
CA ALA A 305 13.32 6.81 -20.85
C ALA A 305 13.25 5.29 -20.66
N PRO A 306 14.19 4.51 -21.24
CA PRO A 306 14.16 3.06 -21.10
C PRO A 306 14.50 2.62 -19.67
N CYS A 307 13.80 1.61 -19.18
CA CYS A 307 14.09 0.92 -17.94
C CYS A 307 13.61 -0.54 -17.99
N ASN A 308 14.18 -1.39 -17.15
CA ASN A 308 13.72 -2.78 -17.03
C ASN A 308 12.47 -2.84 -16.16
N ILE A 309 12.46 -2.13 -15.03
CA ILE A 309 11.31 -2.13 -14.12
C ILE A 309 10.81 -0.71 -13.88
N PHE A 310 9.53 -0.49 -14.11
CA PHE A 310 8.82 0.71 -13.70
C PHE A 310 8.01 0.43 -12.44
N VAL A 311 8.17 1.29 -11.41
CA VAL A 311 7.49 1.16 -10.12
C VAL A 311 6.65 2.41 -9.87
N PRO A 312 5.33 2.40 -10.16
CA PRO A 312 4.42 3.46 -9.76
C PRO A 312 4.11 3.33 -8.26
N ALA A 313 4.67 4.24 -7.45
CA ALA A 313 4.56 4.24 -5.98
C ALA A 313 4.05 5.59 -5.42
N ALA A 314 3.39 6.42 -6.25
CA ALA A 314 2.86 7.73 -5.87
C ALA A 314 1.39 7.63 -5.44
N LEU A 315 0.46 7.77 -6.36
CA LEU A 315 -0.98 7.84 -6.12
C LEU A 315 -1.77 6.88 -7.00
N GLU A 316 -3.08 6.82 -6.76
CA GLU A 316 -4.04 6.10 -7.58
C GLU A 316 -4.19 6.76 -8.97
N LEU A 317 -4.41 5.95 -10.02
CA LEU A 317 -4.74 6.37 -11.38
C LEU A 317 -3.75 7.37 -12.00
N THR A 318 -2.46 7.28 -11.68
CA THR A 318 -1.42 8.14 -12.26
C THR A 318 -1.04 7.75 -13.68
N ILE A 319 -1.31 6.50 -14.08
CA ILE A 319 -1.03 5.97 -15.41
C ILE A 319 -2.35 5.84 -16.16
N GLN A 320 -2.61 6.79 -17.06
CA GLN A 320 -3.74 6.81 -17.96
C GLN A 320 -3.30 6.35 -19.38
N GLU A 321 -4.18 6.42 -20.35
CA GLU A 321 -3.91 5.97 -21.73
C GLU A 321 -2.67 6.65 -22.33
N GLU A 322 -2.52 7.97 -22.13
CA GLU A 322 -1.38 8.74 -22.66
C GLU A 322 -0.06 8.25 -22.04
N GLU A 323 0.00 8.11 -20.71
CA GLU A 323 1.18 7.62 -20.02
C GLU A 323 1.51 6.18 -20.45
N ALA A 324 0.49 5.32 -20.54
CA ALA A 324 0.66 3.93 -20.97
C ALA A 324 1.21 3.80 -22.40
N GLN A 325 0.89 4.73 -23.29
CA GLN A 325 1.45 4.77 -24.65
C GLN A 325 2.92 5.19 -24.67
N LEU A 326 3.31 6.13 -23.80
CA LEU A 326 4.65 6.70 -23.73
C LEU A 326 5.63 5.84 -22.92
N LEU A 327 5.12 5.07 -21.94
CA LEU A 327 5.94 4.34 -20.99
C LEU A 327 6.86 3.32 -21.69
N ASN A 328 8.15 3.39 -21.39
CA ASN A 328 9.17 2.49 -21.93
C ASN A 328 9.79 1.67 -20.80
N CYS A 329 9.30 0.43 -20.62
CA CYS A 329 9.75 -0.52 -19.60
C CYS A 329 9.45 -1.96 -20.01
N ASP A 330 10.17 -2.91 -19.42
CA ASP A 330 9.97 -4.34 -19.65
C ASP A 330 8.93 -4.93 -18.70
N LEU A 331 8.83 -4.42 -17.46
CA LEU A 331 7.95 -4.88 -16.39
C LEU A 331 7.42 -3.71 -15.58
N ILE A 332 6.17 -3.81 -15.11
CA ILE A 332 5.59 -2.90 -14.12
C ILE A 332 5.37 -3.65 -12.80
N VAL A 333 5.79 -3.03 -11.68
CA VAL A 333 5.58 -3.56 -10.32
C VAL A 333 4.89 -2.48 -9.49
N GLU A 334 3.59 -2.66 -9.21
CA GLU A 334 2.74 -1.61 -8.63
C GLU A 334 2.99 -1.40 -7.14
N GLY A 335 3.60 -0.26 -6.79
CA GLY A 335 3.86 0.13 -5.39
C GLY A 335 2.70 0.90 -4.73
N SER A 336 1.93 1.70 -5.46
CA SER A 336 0.71 2.37 -4.99
C SER A 336 -0.54 1.54 -5.26
N ASN A 337 -1.69 1.94 -4.69
CA ASN A 337 -2.95 1.25 -4.93
C ASN A 337 -3.57 1.69 -6.26
N GLY A 338 -3.88 0.75 -7.14
CA GLY A 338 -4.55 1.02 -8.42
C GLY A 338 -3.93 2.16 -9.24
N PRO A 339 -2.62 2.17 -9.49
CA PRO A 339 -1.97 3.28 -10.20
C PRO A 339 -2.36 3.35 -11.67
N ILE A 340 -2.78 2.23 -12.25
CA ILE A 340 -3.05 2.05 -13.67
C ILE A 340 -4.56 2.03 -13.92
N SER A 341 -5.04 2.86 -14.84
CA SER A 341 -6.44 2.84 -15.28
C SER A 341 -6.72 1.60 -16.14
N ASP A 342 -7.99 1.24 -16.22
CA ASP A 342 -8.44 0.06 -16.97
C ASP A 342 -8.09 0.11 -18.47
N ASP A 343 -8.21 1.30 -19.07
CA ASP A 343 -7.88 1.47 -20.48
C ASP A 343 -6.35 1.51 -20.70
N ALA A 344 -5.60 2.05 -19.74
CA ALA A 344 -4.14 1.96 -19.74
C ALA A 344 -3.64 0.51 -19.60
N GLU A 345 -4.28 -0.32 -18.74
CA GLU A 345 -3.93 -1.74 -18.58
C GLU A 345 -4.09 -2.53 -19.89
N LYS A 346 -5.14 -2.26 -20.68
CA LYS A 346 -5.32 -2.86 -22.00
C LYS A 346 -4.19 -2.50 -22.95
N ILE A 347 -3.83 -1.21 -23.02
CA ILE A 347 -2.71 -0.72 -23.86
C ILE A 347 -1.40 -1.41 -23.47
N LEU A 348 -1.11 -1.52 -22.16
CA LEU A 348 0.10 -2.17 -21.68
C LEU A 348 0.10 -3.67 -22.00
N LYS A 349 -1.04 -4.34 -21.90
CA LYS A 349 -1.19 -5.74 -22.31
C LYS A 349 -0.97 -5.95 -23.81
N ASP A 350 -1.52 -5.08 -24.65
CA ASP A 350 -1.31 -5.12 -26.11
C ASP A 350 0.17 -4.88 -26.48
N ARG A 351 0.84 -4.05 -25.70
CA ARG A 351 2.27 -3.78 -25.79
C ARG A 351 3.14 -4.90 -25.18
N LYS A 352 2.54 -5.94 -24.62
CA LYS A 352 3.22 -7.07 -23.95
C LYS A 352 4.10 -6.62 -22.78
N ILE A 353 3.63 -5.67 -21.97
CA ILE A 353 4.27 -5.24 -20.74
C ILE A 353 3.53 -5.90 -19.58
N PRO A 354 4.12 -6.89 -18.88
CA PRO A 354 3.49 -7.54 -17.74
C PRO A 354 3.39 -6.60 -16.54
N ILE A 355 2.37 -6.84 -15.69
CA ILE A 355 2.09 -6.05 -14.50
C ILE A 355 1.99 -6.97 -13.30
N ILE A 356 2.86 -6.79 -12.31
CA ILE A 356 2.69 -7.41 -10.99
C ILE A 356 1.81 -6.48 -10.15
N PRO A 357 0.63 -6.93 -9.70
CA PRO A 357 -0.41 -6.04 -9.19
C PRO A 357 -0.12 -5.53 -7.76
N ASP A 358 -0.68 -4.39 -7.46
CA ASP A 358 -0.62 -3.67 -6.18
C ASP A 358 -1.00 -4.54 -4.97
N ILE A 359 -2.07 -5.34 -5.11
CA ILE A 359 -2.57 -6.19 -4.01
C ILE A 359 -1.54 -7.23 -3.55
N LEU A 360 -0.61 -7.62 -4.43
CA LEU A 360 0.54 -8.46 -4.09
C LEU A 360 1.72 -7.59 -3.64
N CYS A 361 2.13 -6.63 -4.46
CA CYS A 361 3.37 -5.90 -4.30
C CYS A 361 3.43 -5.04 -3.03
N ASN A 362 2.36 -4.32 -2.72
CA ASN A 362 2.33 -3.39 -1.58
C ASN A 362 1.70 -3.98 -0.30
N SER A 363 1.51 -5.30 -0.26
CA SER A 363 0.90 -5.98 0.88
C SER A 363 1.81 -6.12 2.11
N GLY A 364 3.09 -5.83 2.01
CA GLY A 364 4.03 -5.91 3.13
C GLY A 364 3.58 -5.12 4.37
N GLY A 365 2.94 -3.96 4.14
CA GLY A 365 2.39 -3.16 5.23
C GLY A 365 1.30 -3.85 6.04
N VAL A 366 0.36 -4.55 5.41
CA VAL A 366 -0.69 -5.29 6.12
C VAL A 366 -0.13 -6.56 6.78
N VAL A 367 0.87 -7.19 6.17
CA VAL A 367 1.58 -8.35 6.74
C VAL A 367 2.22 -7.97 8.08
N VAL A 368 3.00 -6.89 8.14
CA VAL A 368 3.62 -6.45 9.41
C VAL A 368 2.58 -5.90 10.39
N SER A 369 1.48 -5.30 9.92
CA SER A 369 0.35 -4.96 10.80
C SER A 369 -0.25 -6.20 11.47
N TYR A 370 -0.35 -7.33 10.76
CA TYR A 370 -0.78 -8.60 11.35
C TYR A 370 0.24 -9.11 12.40
N TYR A 371 1.53 -9.00 12.13
CA TYR A 371 2.56 -9.36 13.10
C TYR A 371 2.52 -8.48 14.36
N GLU A 372 2.24 -7.18 14.22
CA GLU A 372 2.05 -6.28 15.37
C GLU A 372 0.85 -6.72 16.22
N TRP A 373 -0.27 -7.04 15.58
CA TRP A 373 -1.48 -7.51 16.25
C TRP A 373 -1.19 -8.82 17.04
N ILE A 374 -0.50 -9.81 16.44
CA ILE A 374 -0.08 -11.03 17.12
C ILE A 374 0.79 -10.72 18.33
N GLN A 375 1.84 -9.89 18.16
CA GLN A 375 2.75 -9.52 19.23
C GLN A 375 2.00 -8.89 20.41
N ASN A 376 1.00 -8.05 20.12
CA ASN A 376 0.22 -7.39 21.17
C ASN A 376 -0.73 -8.36 21.90
N ILE A 377 -1.33 -9.32 21.20
CA ILE A 377 -2.17 -10.36 21.83
C ILE A 377 -1.33 -11.30 22.69
N SER A 378 -0.19 -11.75 22.17
CA SER A 378 0.72 -12.67 22.87
C SER A 378 1.58 -11.97 23.94
N ASN A 379 1.50 -10.63 24.02
CA ASN A 379 2.35 -9.78 24.86
C ASN A 379 3.85 -10.05 24.61
N GLU A 380 4.20 -10.24 23.32
CA GLU A 380 5.57 -10.43 22.85
C GLU A 380 6.09 -9.16 22.17
N SER A 381 7.41 -9.07 22.07
CA SER A 381 8.12 -8.07 21.24
C SER A 381 9.14 -8.79 20.39
N TRP A 382 9.04 -8.62 19.06
CA TRP A 382 9.97 -9.22 18.13
C TRP A 382 11.04 -8.22 17.70
N THR A 383 12.26 -8.72 17.46
CA THR A 383 13.31 -7.88 16.87
C THR A 383 12.96 -7.51 15.44
N LYS A 384 13.57 -6.45 14.93
CA LYS A 384 13.39 -5.97 13.55
C LYS A 384 13.76 -7.05 12.54
N GLU A 385 14.84 -7.78 12.80
CA GLU A 385 15.33 -8.89 11.98
C GLU A 385 14.30 -10.02 11.89
N LYS A 386 13.70 -10.42 13.02
CA LYS A 386 12.66 -11.45 13.07
C LYS A 386 11.41 -11.02 12.28
N VAL A 387 11.02 -9.73 12.36
CA VAL A 387 9.90 -9.19 11.61
C VAL A 387 10.20 -9.23 10.11
N PHE A 388 11.39 -8.80 9.72
CA PHE A 388 11.81 -8.77 8.33
C PHE A 388 11.95 -10.16 7.72
N ASP A 389 12.57 -11.10 8.44
CA ASP A 389 12.69 -12.49 7.99
C ASP A 389 11.31 -13.10 7.70
N LYS A 390 10.36 -12.93 8.64
CA LYS A 390 8.99 -13.39 8.44
C LYS A 390 8.26 -12.68 7.30
N LEU A 391 8.51 -11.38 7.10
CA LEU A 391 7.93 -10.62 6.00
C LEU A 391 8.45 -11.12 4.66
N ASP A 392 9.76 -11.25 4.53
CA ASP A 392 10.43 -11.66 3.31
C ASP A 392 9.95 -13.04 2.84
N HIS A 393 9.94 -14.03 3.75
CA HIS A 393 9.41 -15.37 3.46
C HIS A 393 7.95 -15.32 3.02
N ARG A 394 7.09 -14.56 3.73
CA ARG A 394 5.67 -14.48 3.37
C ARG A 394 5.43 -13.83 2.01
N MET A 395 6.19 -12.81 1.67
CA MET A 395 6.08 -12.15 0.37
C MET A 395 6.48 -13.11 -0.77
N ILE A 396 7.58 -13.85 -0.59
CA ILE A 396 8.06 -14.86 -1.54
C ILE A 396 7.07 -16.02 -1.66
N ASP A 397 6.60 -16.56 -0.54
CA ASP A 397 5.61 -17.65 -0.52
C ASP A 397 4.33 -17.26 -1.26
N CYS A 398 3.82 -16.05 -1.01
CA CYS A 398 2.63 -15.56 -1.68
C CYS A 398 2.86 -15.44 -3.20
N PHE A 399 3.98 -14.86 -3.61
CA PHE A 399 4.36 -14.74 -5.02
C PHE A 399 4.46 -16.12 -5.67
N THR A 400 5.17 -17.06 -5.05
CA THR A 400 5.38 -18.42 -5.57
C THR A 400 4.04 -19.16 -5.72
N LYS A 401 3.15 -19.07 -4.73
CA LYS A 401 1.80 -19.66 -4.83
C LYS A 401 1.04 -19.16 -6.06
N ILE A 402 1.06 -17.85 -6.31
CA ILE A 402 0.36 -17.28 -7.47
C ILE A 402 1.06 -17.66 -8.77
N LYS A 403 2.40 -17.63 -8.81
CA LYS A 403 3.20 -18.08 -9.96
C LYS A 403 2.85 -19.53 -10.34
N ASP A 404 2.72 -20.41 -9.33
CA ASP A 404 2.44 -21.84 -9.57
C ASP A 404 1.00 -22.13 -10.00
N LEU A 405 0.07 -21.20 -9.77
CA LEU A 405 -1.29 -21.25 -10.33
C LEU A 405 -1.32 -20.88 -11.80
N ASP A 406 -0.26 -20.28 -12.31
CA ASP A 406 -0.21 -19.72 -13.65
C ASP A 406 -0.10 -20.84 -14.70
N THR A 407 -0.97 -20.76 -15.68
CA THR A 407 -0.91 -21.51 -16.93
C THR A 407 0.01 -20.86 -17.95
N HIS A 408 1.09 -20.17 -17.52
CA HIS A 408 2.10 -19.52 -18.34
C HIS A 408 1.70 -18.18 -19.00
N ASP A 409 0.70 -17.44 -18.48
CA ASP A 409 0.38 -16.08 -18.95
C ASP A 409 0.90 -14.98 -18.01
N PRO A 410 2.09 -14.40 -18.23
CA PRO A 410 2.66 -13.36 -17.38
C PRO A 410 1.89 -12.02 -17.44
N TYR A 411 0.86 -11.93 -18.29
CA TYR A 411 -0.01 -10.76 -18.45
C TYR A 411 -1.33 -10.86 -17.65
N ASN A 412 -1.48 -11.92 -16.82
CA ASN A 412 -2.74 -12.20 -16.11
C ASN A 412 -2.61 -12.18 -14.57
N TRP A 413 -1.51 -11.69 -14.03
CA TRP A 413 -1.21 -11.70 -12.59
C TRP A 413 -2.31 -11.09 -11.73
N ARG A 414 -2.87 -9.95 -12.14
CA ARG A 414 -3.94 -9.28 -11.40
C ARG A 414 -5.14 -10.21 -11.23
N ASN A 415 -5.60 -10.81 -12.32
CA ASN A 415 -6.75 -11.70 -12.30
C ASN A 415 -6.49 -12.94 -11.43
N GLN A 416 -5.31 -13.53 -11.49
CA GLN A 416 -4.92 -14.68 -10.66
C GLN A 416 -4.88 -14.34 -9.18
N CYS A 417 -4.29 -13.20 -8.80
CA CYS A 417 -4.28 -12.73 -7.42
C CYS A 417 -5.71 -12.52 -6.88
N TYR A 418 -6.60 -11.93 -7.68
CA TYR A 418 -8.00 -11.74 -7.31
C TYR A 418 -8.75 -13.08 -7.20
N GLN A 419 -8.57 -13.99 -8.17
CA GLN A 419 -9.21 -15.33 -8.17
C GLN A 419 -8.78 -16.12 -6.93
N TYR A 420 -7.48 -16.16 -6.62
CA TYR A 420 -6.98 -16.81 -5.41
C TYR A 420 -7.63 -16.22 -4.14
N SER A 421 -7.62 -14.90 -4.02
CA SER A 421 -8.19 -14.20 -2.88
C SER A 421 -9.68 -14.48 -2.70
N ILE A 422 -10.44 -14.38 -3.78
CA ILE A 422 -11.89 -14.63 -3.80
C ILE A 422 -12.19 -16.09 -3.46
N GLN A 423 -11.40 -17.03 -3.97
CA GLN A 423 -11.57 -18.46 -3.68
C GLN A 423 -11.30 -18.75 -2.19
N ASN A 424 -10.27 -18.14 -1.59
CA ASN A 424 -10.00 -18.26 -0.15
C ASN A 424 -11.17 -17.75 0.70
N ILE A 425 -11.71 -16.59 0.38
CA ILE A 425 -12.88 -16.05 1.08
C ILE A 425 -14.08 -16.98 0.91
N TYR A 426 -14.31 -17.49 -0.31
CA TYR A 426 -15.43 -18.38 -0.61
C TYR A 426 -15.32 -19.73 0.10
N ASN A 427 -14.11 -20.29 0.21
CA ASN A 427 -13.88 -21.56 0.91
C ASN A 427 -14.27 -21.45 2.40
N VAL A 428 -13.87 -20.36 3.05
CA VAL A 428 -14.24 -20.12 4.47
C VAL A 428 -15.75 -19.87 4.60
N TYR A 429 -16.33 -19.07 3.71
CA TYR A 429 -17.79 -18.84 3.68
C TYR A 429 -18.55 -20.17 3.54
N SER A 430 -18.19 -20.99 2.57
CA SER A 430 -18.83 -22.29 2.29
C SER A 430 -18.68 -23.29 3.43
N SER A 431 -17.52 -23.33 4.08
CA SER A 431 -17.24 -24.23 5.20
C SER A 431 -18.09 -23.92 6.43
N ARG A 432 -18.43 -22.67 6.64
CA ARG A 432 -19.29 -22.27 7.76
C ARG A 432 -20.76 -22.65 7.56
N LYS A 433 -21.18 -23.09 6.33
CA LYS A 433 -22.56 -23.41 5.91
C LYS A 433 -23.55 -22.52 6.67
N SER A 434 -23.43 -21.23 6.41
CA SER A 434 -23.96 -20.28 7.34
C SER A 434 -25.48 -20.26 7.33
N TYR A 435 -26.05 -20.33 8.49
CA TYR A 435 -27.42 -19.95 8.82
C TYR A 435 -27.78 -18.50 8.42
N LEU A 436 -26.91 -17.81 7.67
CA LEU A 436 -27.13 -16.43 7.27
C LEU A 436 -28.22 -16.25 6.20
N PHE A 437 -28.72 -17.35 5.62
CA PHE A 437 -29.78 -17.33 4.59
C PHE A 437 -30.72 -18.55 4.64
N SER A 438 -30.98 -19.11 5.81
CA SER A 438 -32.11 -20.05 6.02
C SER A 438 -33.39 -19.29 6.32
#